data_d5fd6d4566a62ad6295c934b0b88dfcc
#
_entry.id   d5fd6d4566a62ad6295c934b0b88dfcc
#
_cell.length_a   1.000
_cell.length_b   1.000
_cell.length_c   1.000
_cell.angle_alpha   90.00
_cell.angle_beta   90.00
_cell.angle_gamma   90.00
#
_symmetry.space_group_name_H-M   'P 1'
#
loop_
_entity.id
_entity.type
_entity.pdbx_description
1 polymer ?
#
loop_
_entity_poly.entity_id
_entity_poly.type
_entity_poly.pdbx_seq_one_letter_code
_entity_poly.pdbx_strand_id
1 'polypeptide(L)'
;MRLVIEQSDFRRLSAQTRNELLEALTGKSLPGPRPAKPPAKALWREPMDLSPDLAVRLLHGLSQPHRARLALFAKKGTRVTQRDLLKATNDSDMRVLSHFQAVLSRRLRRLLDDPDKRIHLIGWDFDATKWDKSHSNIINGIYYVTEATARTLRNYFGLQAKRTSPKA
;
A
#
# COMPACT_ATOMS: atom_id res chain seq x y z
N MET A 1 -23.19 -28.45 -35.62
CA MET A 1 -22.69 -27.09 -35.45
C MET A 1 -21.21 -27.17 -35.10
N ARG A 2 -20.32 -26.49 -35.82
CA ARG A 2 -18.86 -26.53 -35.58
C ARG A 2 -18.44 -25.14 -35.14
N LEU A 3 -17.89 -25.02 -33.92
CA LEU A 3 -17.33 -23.79 -33.42
C LEU A 3 -15.80 -23.82 -33.64
N VAL A 4 -15.27 -22.84 -34.36
CA VAL A 4 -13.83 -22.70 -34.58
C VAL A 4 -13.42 -21.40 -33.89
N ILE A 5 -12.50 -21.49 -32.92
CA ILE A 5 -11.94 -20.33 -32.20
C ILE A 5 -10.45 -20.36 -32.43
N GLU A 6 -9.89 -19.26 -32.91
CA GLU A 6 -8.45 -19.15 -33.06
C GLU A 6 -7.75 -19.03 -31.69
N GLN A 7 -6.50 -19.50 -31.60
CA GLN A 7 -5.75 -19.47 -30.36
C GLN A 7 -5.53 -18.06 -29.81
N SER A 8 -5.41 -17.08 -30.70
CA SER A 8 -5.30 -15.65 -30.36
C SER A 8 -6.54 -15.12 -29.67
N ASP A 9 -7.73 -15.50 -30.18
CA ASP A 9 -9.02 -15.07 -29.65
C ASP A 9 -9.34 -15.77 -28.34
N PHE A 10 -9.02 -17.08 -28.25
CA PHE A 10 -9.16 -17.83 -27.00
C PHE A 10 -8.33 -17.22 -25.86
N ARG A 11 -7.12 -16.71 -26.15
CA ARG A 11 -6.28 -16.06 -25.14
C ARG A 11 -6.82 -14.71 -24.67
N ARG A 12 -7.63 -14.03 -25.49
CA ARG A 12 -8.26 -12.74 -25.14
C ARG A 12 -9.51 -12.90 -24.27
N LEU A 13 -10.11 -14.07 -24.22
CA LEU A 13 -11.26 -14.35 -23.39
C LEU A 13 -10.90 -14.30 -21.89
N SER A 14 -11.86 -13.93 -21.05
CA SER A 14 -11.72 -14.02 -19.61
C SER A 14 -11.44 -15.46 -19.16
N ALA A 15 -10.82 -15.66 -18.01
CA ALA A 15 -10.54 -16.99 -17.47
C ALA A 15 -11.87 -17.78 -17.27
N GLN A 16 -12.93 -17.10 -16.86
CA GLN A 16 -14.26 -17.71 -16.69
C GLN A 16 -14.82 -18.19 -18.02
N THR A 17 -14.85 -17.35 -19.05
CA THR A 17 -15.36 -17.69 -20.37
C THR A 17 -14.57 -18.83 -21.02
N ARG A 18 -13.24 -18.87 -20.83
CA ARG A 18 -12.41 -19.99 -21.30
C ARG A 18 -12.79 -21.30 -20.65
N ASN A 19 -13.04 -21.30 -19.33
CA ASN A 19 -13.47 -22.52 -18.61
C ASN A 19 -14.85 -22.99 -19.07
N GLU A 20 -15.81 -22.09 -19.20
CA GLU A 20 -17.15 -22.38 -19.68
C GLU A 20 -17.13 -23.01 -21.10
N LEU A 21 -16.30 -22.48 -21.99
CA LEU A 21 -16.09 -23.03 -23.32
C LEU A 21 -15.46 -24.44 -23.30
N LEU A 22 -14.46 -24.65 -22.45
CA LEU A 22 -13.83 -25.96 -22.30
C LEU A 22 -14.78 -26.99 -21.69
N GLU A 23 -15.61 -26.61 -20.72
CA GLU A 23 -16.67 -27.47 -20.19
C GLU A 23 -17.67 -27.85 -21.25
N ALA A 24 -18.15 -26.86 -22.04
CA ALA A 24 -19.11 -27.13 -23.14
C ALA A 24 -18.53 -28.05 -24.22
N LEU A 25 -17.23 -27.96 -24.52
CA LEU A 25 -16.57 -28.75 -25.54
C LEU A 25 -16.15 -30.15 -25.06
N THR A 26 -15.77 -30.29 -23.79
CA THR A 26 -15.23 -31.57 -23.26
C THR A 26 -16.28 -32.40 -22.52
N GLY A 27 -17.43 -31.82 -22.18
CA GLY A 27 -18.45 -32.44 -21.33
C GLY A 27 -17.97 -32.76 -19.91
N LYS A 28 -16.76 -32.31 -19.55
CA LYS A 28 -16.19 -32.48 -18.19
C LYS A 28 -16.29 -31.14 -17.50
N SER A 29 -16.98 -31.12 -16.35
CA SER A 29 -16.93 -29.98 -15.46
C SER A 29 -15.45 -29.80 -15.02
N LEU A 30 -14.80 -28.79 -15.58
CA LEU A 30 -13.47 -28.42 -15.08
C LEU A 30 -13.67 -27.93 -13.64
N PRO A 31 -12.79 -28.29 -12.71
CA PRO A 31 -12.84 -27.71 -11.38
C PRO A 31 -12.84 -26.21 -11.56
N GLY A 32 -13.99 -25.58 -11.25
CA GLY A 32 -14.17 -24.13 -11.34
C GLY A 32 -12.97 -23.45 -10.72
N PRO A 33 -12.61 -22.22 -11.10
CA PRO A 33 -11.47 -21.54 -10.51
C PRO A 33 -11.59 -21.75 -9.01
N ARG A 34 -10.69 -22.57 -8.44
CA ARG A 34 -10.69 -22.79 -6.99
C ARG A 34 -10.80 -21.41 -6.39
N PRO A 35 -11.83 -21.15 -5.53
CA PRO A 35 -11.90 -19.87 -4.86
C PRO A 35 -10.49 -19.63 -4.36
N ALA A 36 -9.86 -18.56 -4.86
CA ALA A 36 -8.44 -18.30 -4.59
C ALA A 36 -8.32 -18.45 -3.09
N LYS A 37 -7.60 -19.49 -2.65
CA LYS A 37 -7.40 -19.76 -1.21
C LYS A 37 -7.08 -18.40 -0.62
N PRO A 38 -7.90 -17.86 0.30
CA PRO A 38 -7.69 -16.48 0.77
C PRO A 38 -6.22 -16.41 1.07
N PRO A 39 -5.47 -15.48 0.49
CA PRO A 39 -4.02 -15.50 0.51
C PRO A 39 -3.66 -15.75 1.96
N ALA A 40 -2.98 -16.87 2.24
CA ALA A 40 -2.64 -17.31 3.61
C ALA A 40 -2.15 -16.07 4.29
N LYS A 41 -2.95 -15.48 5.21
CA LYS A 41 -2.88 -14.11 5.76
C LYS A 41 -1.55 -13.54 5.34
N ALA A 42 -1.53 -12.82 4.20
CA ALA A 42 -0.25 -12.36 3.66
C ALA A 42 0.35 -11.68 4.86
N LEU A 43 1.46 -12.21 5.38
CA LEU A 43 2.10 -11.66 6.56
C LEU A 43 2.45 -10.25 6.16
N TRP A 44 1.51 -9.35 6.35
CA TRP A 44 1.65 -7.92 6.06
C TRP A 44 2.81 -7.52 6.94
N ARG A 45 3.96 -7.36 6.28
CA ARG A 45 5.19 -7.06 6.97
C ARG A 45 4.95 -5.77 7.72
N GLU A 46 5.17 -5.82 9.02
CA GLU A 46 5.03 -4.63 9.83
C GLU A 46 6.05 -3.59 9.38
N PRO A 47 5.67 -2.31 9.33
CA PRO A 47 6.62 -1.24 9.07
C PRO A 47 7.74 -1.27 10.08
N MET A 48 8.95 -1.00 9.64
CA MET A 48 10.10 -0.91 10.52
C MET A 48 10.12 0.40 11.32
N ASP A 49 10.80 0.38 12.44
CA ASP A 49 11.12 1.58 13.20
C ASP A 49 12.19 2.41 12.49
N LEU A 50 11.96 3.72 12.41
CA LEU A 50 12.88 4.66 11.82
C LEU A 50 13.72 5.33 12.93
N SER A 51 15.02 5.04 12.97
CA SER A 51 15.92 5.74 13.89
C SER A 51 16.17 7.20 13.44
N PRO A 52 16.58 8.11 14.33
CA PRO A 52 16.87 9.50 13.98
C PRO A 52 17.92 9.65 12.88
N ASP A 53 19.03 8.91 12.95
CA ASP A 53 20.10 8.95 11.93
C ASP A 53 19.62 8.45 10.58
N LEU A 54 18.83 7.37 10.59
CA LEU A 54 18.26 6.83 9.37
C LEU A 54 17.22 7.78 8.77
N ALA A 55 16.46 8.52 9.59
CA ALA A 55 15.54 9.55 9.14
C ALA A 55 16.26 10.66 8.37
N VAL A 56 17.38 11.17 8.90
CA VAL A 56 18.19 12.19 8.22
C VAL A 56 18.64 11.68 6.86
N ARG A 57 19.19 10.47 6.78
CA ARG A 57 19.67 9.85 5.54
C ARG A 57 18.54 9.56 4.56
N LEU A 58 17.39 9.10 5.03
CA LEU A 58 16.22 8.78 4.22
C LEU A 58 15.61 10.05 3.62
N LEU A 59 15.48 11.12 4.41
CA LEU A 59 14.81 12.36 4.04
C LEU A 59 15.72 13.32 3.26
N HIS A 60 17.04 13.13 3.35
CA HIS A 60 18.01 13.91 2.56
C HIS A 60 17.77 13.70 1.07
N GLY A 61 17.55 14.77 0.29
CA GLY A 61 17.30 14.72 -1.15
C GLY A 61 15.97 14.03 -1.56
N LEU A 62 15.04 13.85 -0.61
CA LEU A 62 13.68 13.42 -0.93
C LEU A 62 12.90 14.61 -1.50
N SER A 63 12.11 14.38 -2.56
CA SER A 63 11.33 15.43 -3.20
C SER A 63 10.31 16.06 -2.24
N GLN A 64 9.96 17.32 -2.49
CA GLN A 64 9.03 18.07 -1.65
C GLN A 64 7.65 17.36 -1.48
N PRO A 65 7.04 16.78 -2.52
CA PRO A 65 5.79 16.04 -2.36
C PRO A 65 5.91 14.84 -1.40
N HIS A 66 7.01 14.08 -1.48
CA HIS A 66 7.24 12.96 -0.58
C HIS A 66 7.47 13.41 0.86
N ARG A 67 8.22 14.51 1.06
CA ARG A 67 8.42 15.11 2.40
C ARG A 67 7.10 15.61 2.99
N ALA A 68 6.25 16.26 2.20
CA ALA A 68 4.95 16.73 2.64
C ALA A 68 4.05 15.59 3.13
N ARG A 69 4.03 14.45 2.41
CA ARG A 69 3.28 13.26 2.83
C ARG A 69 3.83 12.64 4.11
N LEU A 70 5.16 12.55 4.27
CA LEU A 70 5.77 12.05 5.51
C LEU A 70 5.50 12.98 6.70
N ALA A 71 5.48 14.29 6.49
CA ALA A 71 5.14 15.26 7.52
C ALA A 71 3.72 15.09 8.08
N LEU A 72 2.80 14.46 7.34
CA LEU A 72 1.47 14.14 7.86
C LEU A 72 1.52 13.11 8.99
N PHE A 73 2.39 12.10 8.90
CA PHE A 73 2.59 11.13 9.98
C PHE A 73 3.19 11.81 11.22
N ALA A 74 4.05 12.81 11.03
CA ALA A 74 4.54 13.62 12.14
C ALA A 74 3.42 14.46 12.80
N LYS A 75 2.49 15.00 12.01
CA LYS A 75 1.40 15.88 12.48
C LYS A 75 0.21 15.11 13.06
N LYS A 76 -0.22 14.05 12.38
CA LYS A 76 -1.45 13.31 12.70
C LYS A 76 -1.20 12.07 13.56
N GLY A 77 0.03 11.61 13.67
CA GLY A 77 0.40 10.41 14.40
C GLY A 77 0.58 9.19 13.50
N THR A 78 0.40 8.01 14.06
CA THR A 78 0.74 6.75 13.40
C THR A 78 -0.11 6.42 12.18
N ARG A 79 -1.34 6.93 12.08
CA ARG A 79 -2.30 6.61 11.03
C ARG A 79 -2.69 7.84 10.23
N VAL A 80 -2.68 7.72 8.91
CA VAL A 80 -3.03 8.79 7.98
C VAL A 80 -3.93 8.21 6.89
N THR A 81 -4.98 8.95 6.54
CA THR A 81 -5.90 8.52 5.49
C THR A 81 -5.30 8.77 4.11
N GLN A 82 -5.71 7.96 3.17
CA GLN A 82 -5.39 8.11 1.76
C GLN A 82 -5.74 9.52 1.24
N ARG A 83 -6.93 10.03 1.61
CA ARG A 83 -7.37 11.38 1.22
C ARG A 83 -6.45 12.47 1.75
N ASP A 84 -5.95 12.32 2.98
CA ASP A 84 -5.01 13.28 3.55
C ASP A 84 -3.67 13.28 2.80
N LEU A 85 -3.17 12.09 2.44
CA LEU A 85 -1.93 11.94 1.68
C LEU A 85 -2.03 12.57 0.28
N LEU A 86 -3.18 12.45 -0.38
CA LEU A 86 -3.44 13.09 -1.67
C LEU A 86 -3.56 14.61 -1.52
N LYS A 87 -4.33 15.08 -0.53
CA LYS A 87 -4.49 16.51 -0.25
C LYS A 87 -3.19 17.23 0.09
N ALA A 88 -2.23 16.54 0.73
CA ALA A 88 -0.95 17.13 1.10
C ALA A 88 -0.14 17.68 -0.09
N THR A 89 -0.43 17.20 -1.28
CA THR A 89 0.27 17.57 -2.53
C THR A 89 -0.69 17.99 -3.63
N ASN A 90 -1.98 18.17 -3.29
CA ASN A 90 -3.04 18.51 -4.22
C ASN A 90 -3.16 17.53 -5.41
N ASP A 91 -2.89 16.24 -5.15
CA ASP A 91 -3.03 15.17 -6.12
C ASP A 91 -4.42 14.53 -6.06
N SER A 92 -4.92 14.08 -7.21
CA SER A 92 -6.15 13.30 -7.34
C SER A 92 -5.89 11.83 -7.74
N ASP A 93 -4.72 11.54 -8.30
CA ASP A 93 -4.37 10.21 -8.78
C ASP A 93 -3.81 9.33 -7.64
N MET A 94 -4.48 8.21 -7.43
CA MET A 94 -4.08 7.20 -6.44
C MET A 94 -2.71 6.56 -6.72
N ARG A 95 -2.27 6.53 -7.96
CA ARG A 95 -0.99 5.93 -8.37
C ARG A 95 0.20 6.63 -7.73
N VAL A 96 0.06 7.93 -7.43
CA VAL A 96 1.12 8.68 -6.75
C VAL A 96 1.43 8.14 -5.35
N LEU A 97 0.46 7.52 -4.67
CA LEU A 97 0.68 6.92 -3.35
C LEU A 97 1.46 5.60 -3.44
N SER A 98 1.17 4.77 -4.44
CA SER A 98 1.96 3.57 -4.72
C SER A 98 3.40 3.93 -5.09
N HIS A 99 3.57 4.99 -5.91
CA HIS A 99 4.89 5.51 -6.24
C HIS A 99 5.62 6.03 -4.99
N PHE A 100 4.95 6.79 -4.14
CA PHE A 100 5.48 7.29 -2.88
C PHE A 100 6.00 6.17 -1.98
N GLN A 101 5.20 5.12 -1.74
CA GLN A 101 5.63 3.95 -0.96
C GLN A 101 6.81 3.22 -1.61
N ALA A 102 6.78 3.05 -2.94
CA ALA A 102 7.85 2.38 -3.67
C ALA A 102 9.18 3.15 -3.60
N VAL A 103 9.14 4.48 -3.68
CA VAL A 103 10.34 5.34 -3.56
C VAL A 103 10.93 5.21 -2.16
N LEU A 104 10.13 5.33 -1.12
CA LEU A 104 10.59 5.20 0.27
C LEU A 104 11.18 3.81 0.54
N SER A 105 10.48 2.76 0.15
CA SER A 105 10.92 1.39 0.38
C SER A 105 12.23 1.09 -0.35
N ARG A 106 12.36 1.50 -1.63
CA ARG A 106 13.61 1.31 -2.39
C ARG A 106 14.78 2.05 -1.75
N ARG A 107 14.55 3.28 -1.32
CA ARG A 107 15.59 4.09 -0.68
C ARG A 107 16.03 3.50 0.66
N LEU A 108 15.06 3.09 1.47
CA LEU A 108 15.30 2.50 2.78
C LEU A 108 16.10 1.18 2.66
N ARG A 109 15.70 0.32 1.74
CA ARG A 109 16.40 -0.95 1.45
C ARG A 109 17.84 -0.72 1.01
N ARG A 110 18.09 0.30 0.19
CA ARG A 110 19.45 0.67 -0.21
C ARG A 110 20.28 1.18 0.97
N LEU A 111 19.68 1.92 1.89
CA LEU A 111 20.36 2.44 3.07
C LEU A 111 20.70 1.35 4.10
N LEU A 112 19.95 0.25 4.11
CA LEU A 112 20.06 -0.85 5.07
C LEU A 112 20.57 -2.16 4.44
N ASP A 113 20.95 -2.11 3.16
CA ASP A 113 21.43 -3.28 2.41
C ASP A 113 20.48 -4.49 2.53
N ASP A 114 19.21 -4.29 2.20
CA ASP A 114 18.16 -5.32 2.24
C ASP A 114 17.88 -5.91 0.85
N PRO A 115 18.63 -6.96 0.43
CA PRO A 115 18.45 -7.62 -0.87
C PRO A 115 17.12 -8.36 -0.95
N ASP A 116 16.62 -8.86 0.16
CA ASP A 116 15.38 -9.66 0.24
C ASP A 116 14.11 -8.80 0.12
N LYS A 117 14.25 -7.51 0.04
CA LYS A 117 13.15 -6.55 -0.09
C LYS A 117 12.09 -6.67 1.02
N ARG A 118 12.54 -7.00 2.24
CA ARG A 118 11.66 -7.22 3.40
C ARG A 118 11.27 -5.92 4.10
N ILE A 119 12.11 -4.89 3.97
CA ILE A 119 11.97 -3.64 4.70
C ILE A 119 11.03 -2.68 4.00
N HIS A 120 10.11 -2.10 4.75
CA HIS A 120 9.27 -0.97 4.34
C HIS A 120 8.97 -0.07 5.56
N LEU A 121 8.65 1.19 5.28
CA LEU A 121 8.40 2.20 6.30
C LEU A 121 6.91 2.38 6.60
N ILE A 122 6.07 2.23 5.59
CA ILE A 122 4.65 2.54 5.66
C ILE A 122 3.87 1.26 5.37
N GLY A 123 3.04 0.86 6.31
CA GLY A 123 2.10 -0.24 6.16
C GLY A 123 0.73 0.24 5.66
N TRP A 124 -0.08 -0.72 5.29
CA TRP A 124 -1.48 -0.55 4.94
C TRP A 124 -2.36 -1.23 5.98
N ASP A 125 -3.23 -0.47 6.62
CA ASP A 125 -4.17 -1.01 7.60
C ASP A 125 -5.43 -1.49 6.87
N PHE A 126 -5.48 -2.79 6.59
CA PHE A 126 -6.56 -3.39 5.84
C PHE A 126 -7.88 -3.34 6.61
N ASP A 127 -7.84 -3.57 7.93
CA ASP A 127 -9.02 -3.66 8.78
C ASP A 127 -9.67 -2.27 8.99
N ALA A 128 -8.85 -1.22 9.07
CA ALA A 128 -9.34 0.15 9.20
C ALA A 128 -9.68 0.80 7.85
N THR A 129 -9.36 0.17 6.73
CA THR A 129 -9.65 0.67 5.38
C THR A 129 -11.15 0.59 5.09
N LYS A 130 -11.74 1.68 4.61
CA LYS A 130 -13.14 1.72 4.20
C LYS A 130 -13.29 1.27 2.76
N TRP A 131 -14.08 0.22 2.59
CA TRP A 131 -14.43 -0.37 1.31
C TRP A 131 -15.84 0.03 0.87
N ASP A 132 -16.14 -0.10 -0.41
CA ASP A 132 -17.52 -0.03 -0.91
C ASP A 132 -18.32 -1.26 -0.46
N LYS A 133 -19.64 -1.23 -0.73
CA LYS A 133 -20.54 -2.34 -0.34
C LYS A 133 -20.17 -3.68 -0.96
N SER A 134 -19.50 -3.67 -2.12
CA SER A 134 -19.05 -4.87 -2.82
C SER A 134 -17.66 -5.34 -2.42
N HIS A 135 -16.96 -4.59 -1.57
CA HIS A 135 -15.53 -4.79 -1.22
C HIS A 135 -14.58 -4.81 -2.43
N SER A 136 -15.04 -4.25 -3.55
CA SER A 136 -14.25 -4.19 -4.79
C SER A 136 -13.43 -2.91 -4.92
N ASN A 137 -13.88 -1.82 -4.29
CA ASN A 137 -13.22 -0.53 -4.38
C ASN A 137 -12.93 0.07 -3.00
N ILE A 138 -11.78 0.71 -2.90
CA ILE A 138 -11.38 1.41 -1.69
C ILE A 138 -12.00 2.80 -1.69
N ILE A 139 -12.85 3.08 -0.69
CA ILE A 139 -13.41 4.41 -0.47
C ILE A 139 -12.39 5.33 0.20
N ASN A 140 -11.70 4.81 1.21
CA ASN A 140 -10.66 5.55 1.92
C ASN A 140 -9.70 4.58 2.62
N GLY A 141 -8.50 4.45 2.09
CA GLY A 141 -7.45 3.60 2.66
C GLY A 141 -6.78 4.26 3.86
N ILE A 142 -6.29 3.44 4.77
CA ILE A 142 -5.52 3.87 5.94
C ILE A 142 -4.08 3.37 5.80
N TYR A 143 -3.15 4.31 5.88
CA TYR A 143 -1.73 4.04 5.92
C TYR A 143 -1.21 4.23 7.34
N TYR A 144 -0.25 3.42 7.75
CA TYR A 144 0.31 3.55 9.09
C TYR A 144 1.83 3.40 9.13
N VAL A 145 2.41 3.96 10.16
CA VAL A 145 3.81 3.79 10.56
C VAL A 145 3.85 3.38 12.02
N THR A 146 4.98 2.89 12.50
CA THR A 146 5.16 2.59 13.93
C THR A 146 5.16 3.87 14.77
N GLU A 147 4.88 3.73 16.07
CA GLU A 147 4.93 4.86 17.01
C GLU A 147 6.33 5.48 17.08
N ALA A 148 7.37 4.64 17.07
CA ALA A 148 8.76 5.09 17.04
C ALA A 148 9.05 5.92 15.78
N THR A 149 8.59 5.46 14.61
CA THR A 149 8.71 6.19 13.34
C THR A 149 7.98 7.54 13.39
N ALA A 150 6.73 7.57 13.88
CA ALA A 150 5.97 8.81 13.98
C ALA A 150 6.66 9.83 14.91
N ARG A 151 7.23 9.37 16.02
CA ARG A 151 8.01 10.20 16.96
C ARG A 151 9.27 10.74 16.29
N THR A 152 10.03 9.90 15.60
CA THR A 152 11.25 10.29 14.88
C THR A 152 10.95 11.32 13.80
N LEU A 153 9.89 11.13 13.01
CA LEU A 153 9.45 12.08 12.00
C LEU A 153 9.02 13.41 12.63
N ARG A 154 8.32 13.38 13.78
CA ARG A 154 7.93 14.60 14.53
C ARG A 154 9.14 15.41 14.96
N ASN A 155 10.15 14.75 15.50
CA ASN A 155 11.40 15.39 15.89
C ASN A 155 12.15 15.96 14.68
N TYR A 156 12.25 15.20 13.59
CA TYR A 156 12.91 15.63 12.36
C TYR A 156 12.27 16.89 11.75
N PHE A 157 10.94 16.96 11.74
CA PHE A 157 10.22 18.12 11.19
C PHE A 157 10.05 19.28 12.21
N GLY A 158 10.61 19.17 13.41
CA GLY A 158 10.50 20.20 14.44
C GLY A 158 9.08 20.38 14.99
N LEU A 159 8.22 19.37 14.82
CA LEU A 159 6.84 19.39 15.28
C LEU A 159 6.73 18.81 16.69
N GLN A 160 7.25 19.55 17.68
CA GLN A 160 7.13 19.12 19.08
C GLN A 160 5.63 19.04 19.46
N ALA A 161 5.27 17.98 20.19
CA ALA A 161 3.96 17.90 20.80
C ALA A 161 3.79 19.15 21.68
N LYS A 162 2.70 19.91 21.46
CA LYS A 162 2.32 20.95 22.42
C LYS A 162 2.29 20.27 23.79
N ARG A 163 3.21 20.63 24.68
CA ARG A 163 3.10 20.26 26.08
C ARG A 163 1.77 20.81 26.55
N THR A 164 0.76 19.95 26.70
CA THR A 164 -0.39 20.29 27.52
C THR A 164 0.17 20.47 28.92
N SER A 165 0.36 21.71 29.32
CA SER A 165 0.64 22.02 30.71
C SER A 165 -0.53 21.45 31.52
N PRO A 166 -0.25 20.66 32.57
CA PRO A 166 -1.31 20.27 33.47
C PRO A 166 -1.95 21.53 34.02
N LYS A 167 -3.27 21.67 33.87
CA LYS A 167 -4.03 22.68 34.56
C LYS A 167 -3.83 22.45 36.07
N ALA A 168 -3.17 23.43 36.71
CA ALA A 168 -3.12 23.52 38.15
C ALA A 168 -4.54 23.77 38.69
#